data_b82efdef1c73733a37b9b2b39d0c66bf
#
_entry.id   b82efdef1c73733a37b9b2b39d0c66bf
#
_cell.length_a   1.000
_cell.length_b   1.000
_cell.length_c   1.000
_cell.angle_alpha   90.00
_cell.angle_beta   90.00
_cell.angle_gamma   90.00
#
_symmetry.space_group_name_H-M   'P 1'
#
loop_
_entity.id
_entity.type
_entity.pdbx_description
1 polymer ?
#
loop_
_entity_poly.entity_id
_entity_poly.type
_entity_poly.pdbx_seq_one_letter_code
_entity_poly.pdbx_strand_id
1 'polypeptide(L)'
;MSIGMGAIMKKGYQLGLYEKSMPVTLTWCEKLTAAKDAGFDYVEMSIDETDEKLARLEMKAEEMDEIRTAMRRTGVMFGSICLSGHRKYPLGDPDPVKRTRGMEIMENAIDFAVALGIRTIQLAGYDVYYDEGTDETRTAFVGNLRVAAQMAARGGVQLGFETMETAFMDTVEKAMYYVDLVRSPYLGVYPDSGNLTNASLIYGKSVLDDMETGRGHIIALHLKESVPGKYREIPFGTGHVDFAAVAKKAWALGVRRYVGEFWYTGNADWKGDLSFANTFLRRALDAAAEWGRKTIC
;
A
#
# COMPACT_ATOMS: atom_id res chain seq x y z
N MET A 1 -27.41 2.65 -18.50
CA MET A 1 -26.78 2.98 -17.18
C MET A 1 -25.29 3.13 -17.36
N SER A 2 -24.80 4.33 -17.67
CA SER A 2 -23.38 4.64 -17.92
C SER A 2 -22.93 5.70 -16.91
N ILE A 3 -22.71 5.31 -15.63
CA ILE A 3 -22.42 6.27 -14.56
C ILE A 3 -21.04 6.07 -13.90
N GLY A 4 -20.34 4.94 -14.13
CA GLY A 4 -19.10 4.62 -13.38
C GLY A 4 -17.79 5.06 -14.04
N MET A 5 -17.64 4.90 -15.33
CA MET A 5 -16.35 5.15 -16.02
C MET A 5 -16.04 6.64 -16.25
N GLY A 6 -17.04 7.49 -16.35
CA GLY A 6 -16.84 8.91 -16.63
C GLY A 6 -16.28 9.74 -15.47
N ALA A 7 -16.48 9.31 -14.21
CA ALA A 7 -16.02 10.04 -13.04
C ALA A 7 -14.53 9.81 -12.71
N ILE A 8 -14.05 8.57 -12.92
CA ILE A 8 -12.64 8.20 -12.68
C ILE A 8 -11.71 8.92 -13.68
N MET A 9 -12.12 9.05 -14.94
CA MET A 9 -11.38 9.79 -15.97
C MET A 9 -11.30 11.31 -15.71
N LYS A 10 -12.23 11.87 -14.94
CA LYS A 10 -12.28 13.33 -14.65
C LYS A 10 -11.26 13.78 -13.60
N LYS A 11 -10.90 12.95 -12.62
CA LYS A 11 -10.00 13.36 -11.52
C LYS A 11 -8.52 13.14 -11.86
N GLY A 12 -8.19 12.20 -12.74
CA GLY A 12 -6.82 11.86 -13.13
C GLY A 12 -6.03 11.10 -12.06
N TYR A 13 -6.70 10.62 -11.00
CA TYR A 13 -6.12 9.80 -9.92
C TYR A 13 -7.19 8.89 -9.31
N GLN A 14 -6.73 7.88 -8.54
CA GLN A 14 -7.57 6.98 -7.75
C GLN A 14 -7.19 7.08 -6.26
N LEU A 15 -8.21 7.05 -5.39
CA LEU A 15 -8.04 6.97 -3.94
C LEU A 15 -8.68 5.69 -3.43
N GLY A 16 -7.87 4.76 -2.94
CA GLY A 16 -8.29 3.53 -2.30
C GLY A 16 -8.49 3.69 -0.78
N LEU A 17 -9.17 2.71 -0.20
CA LEU A 17 -9.36 2.56 1.23
C LEU A 17 -8.63 1.32 1.72
N TYR A 18 -7.84 1.45 2.77
CA TYR A 18 -7.23 0.31 3.44
C TYR A 18 -8.29 -0.56 4.14
N GLU A 19 -8.26 -1.87 3.94
CA GLU A 19 -9.28 -2.78 4.46
C GLU A 19 -9.48 -2.70 5.97
N LYS A 20 -8.37 -2.50 6.72
CA LYS A 20 -8.44 -2.43 8.19
C LYS A 20 -9.10 -1.16 8.76
N SER A 21 -9.47 -0.21 7.91
CA SER A 21 -10.30 0.93 8.30
C SER A 21 -11.74 0.55 8.60
N MET A 22 -12.12 -0.70 8.33
CA MET A 22 -13.47 -1.22 8.49
C MET A 22 -13.50 -2.39 9.49
N PRO A 23 -14.67 -2.64 10.14
CA PRO A 23 -14.85 -3.81 11.00
C PRO A 23 -14.50 -5.12 10.29
N VAL A 24 -13.76 -5.98 10.97
CA VAL A 24 -13.31 -7.28 10.41
C VAL A 24 -14.49 -8.22 10.08
N THR A 25 -15.61 -8.08 10.81
CA THR A 25 -16.81 -8.92 10.69
C THR A 25 -17.61 -8.70 9.41
N LEU A 26 -17.31 -7.65 8.65
CA LEU A 26 -18.02 -7.34 7.41
C LEU A 26 -17.70 -8.36 6.32
N THR A 27 -18.72 -8.77 5.57
CA THR A 27 -18.56 -9.53 4.31
C THR A 27 -17.85 -8.69 3.24
N TRP A 28 -17.33 -9.33 2.20
CA TRP A 28 -16.72 -8.64 1.06
C TRP A 28 -17.65 -7.61 0.42
N CYS A 29 -18.92 -7.98 0.25
CA CYS A 29 -19.93 -7.08 -0.32
C CYS A 29 -20.16 -5.84 0.57
N GLU A 30 -20.24 -6.00 1.88
CA GLU A 30 -20.42 -4.89 2.83
C GLU A 30 -19.21 -3.97 2.86
N LYS A 31 -17.98 -4.52 2.84
CA LYS A 31 -16.75 -3.74 2.79
C LYS A 31 -16.69 -2.88 1.52
N LEU A 32 -16.92 -3.49 0.36
CA LEU A 32 -16.88 -2.75 -0.91
C LEU A 32 -18.02 -1.75 -1.04
N THR A 33 -19.20 -2.06 -0.49
CA THR A 33 -20.33 -1.11 -0.42
C THR A 33 -19.98 0.09 0.46
N ALA A 34 -19.42 -0.15 1.65
CA ALA A 34 -19.02 0.93 2.55
C ALA A 34 -17.94 1.84 1.93
N ALA A 35 -16.95 1.27 1.26
CA ALA A 35 -15.92 2.03 0.55
C ALA A 35 -16.55 2.89 -0.57
N LYS A 36 -17.49 2.33 -1.35
CA LYS A 36 -18.24 3.05 -2.38
C LYS A 36 -19.03 4.23 -1.81
N ASP A 37 -19.81 3.95 -0.76
CA ASP A 37 -20.70 4.94 -0.15
C ASP A 37 -19.89 6.11 0.46
N ALA A 38 -18.69 5.81 0.99
CA ALA A 38 -17.75 6.82 1.47
C ALA A 38 -16.98 7.55 0.34
N GLY A 39 -17.12 7.14 -0.94
CA GLY A 39 -16.53 7.82 -2.09
C GLY A 39 -15.12 7.35 -2.48
N PHE A 40 -14.65 6.21 -1.99
CA PHE A 40 -13.39 5.61 -2.42
C PHE A 40 -13.53 4.89 -3.77
N ASP A 41 -12.46 4.86 -4.55
CA ASP A 41 -12.46 4.28 -5.90
C ASP A 41 -12.19 2.76 -5.88
N TYR A 42 -11.48 2.27 -4.88
CA TYR A 42 -11.14 0.85 -4.70
C TYR A 42 -10.81 0.55 -3.22
N VAL A 43 -10.60 -0.73 -2.91
CA VAL A 43 -10.13 -1.18 -1.59
C VAL A 43 -8.75 -1.83 -1.75
N GLU A 44 -7.85 -1.56 -0.80
CA GLU A 44 -6.61 -2.30 -0.62
C GLU A 44 -6.84 -3.43 0.37
N MET A 45 -6.62 -4.67 -0.07
CA MET A 45 -6.79 -5.86 0.75
C MET A 45 -5.60 -6.05 1.69
N SER A 46 -5.86 -6.33 2.96
CA SER A 46 -4.81 -6.64 3.94
C SER A 46 -4.54 -8.13 4.01
N ILE A 47 -3.30 -8.53 3.79
CA ILE A 47 -2.75 -9.86 4.06
C ILE A 47 -1.63 -9.69 5.08
N ASP A 48 -1.98 -9.75 6.37
CA ASP A 48 -1.03 -9.66 7.46
C ASP A 48 -0.55 -11.04 7.93
N GLU A 49 0.26 -11.05 8.99
CA GLU A 49 0.92 -12.25 9.52
C GLU A 49 0.02 -13.22 10.28
N THR A 50 -1.27 -12.88 10.48
CA THR A 50 -2.23 -13.77 11.13
C THR A 50 -2.57 -14.96 10.22
N ASP A 51 -2.77 -16.11 10.83
CA ASP A 51 -3.10 -17.33 10.07
C ASP A 51 -4.41 -17.16 9.28
N GLU A 52 -5.39 -16.40 9.81
CA GLU A 52 -6.63 -16.05 9.10
C GLU A 52 -6.37 -15.25 7.81
N LYS A 53 -5.48 -14.25 7.88
CA LYS A 53 -5.18 -13.42 6.70
C LYS A 53 -4.30 -14.17 5.70
N LEU A 54 -3.35 -14.97 6.15
CA LEU A 54 -2.53 -15.80 5.29
C LEU A 54 -3.34 -16.88 4.56
N ALA A 55 -4.35 -17.47 5.24
CA ALA A 55 -5.24 -18.44 4.62
C ALA A 55 -6.04 -17.89 3.42
N ARG A 56 -6.20 -16.57 3.30
CA ARG A 56 -6.81 -15.93 2.13
C ARG A 56 -6.06 -16.23 0.83
N LEU A 57 -4.74 -16.39 0.91
CA LEU A 57 -3.90 -16.71 -0.24
C LEU A 57 -4.08 -18.16 -0.75
N GLU A 58 -4.75 -18.99 0.05
CA GLU A 58 -5.02 -20.40 -0.23
C GLU A 58 -6.53 -20.65 -0.51
N MET A 59 -7.30 -19.56 -0.77
CA MET A 59 -8.72 -19.62 -1.09
C MET A 59 -8.97 -20.48 -2.33
N LYS A 60 -10.02 -21.29 -2.26
CA LYS A 60 -10.52 -22.06 -3.40
C LYS A 60 -11.23 -21.16 -4.42
N ALA A 61 -11.45 -21.69 -5.61
CA ALA A 61 -12.08 -20.96 -6.70
C ALA A 61 -13.47 -20.39 -6.31
N GLU A 62 -14.25 -21.15 -5.54
CA GLU A 62 -15.59 -20.75 -5.08
C GLU A 62 -15.52 -19.53 -4.14
N GLU A 63 -14.56 -19.50 -3.20
CA GLU A 63 -14.36 -18.38 -2.27
C GLU A 63 -13.88 -17.13 -3.04
N MET A 64 -13.01 -17.29 -4.02
CA MET A 64 -12.60 -16.18 -4.89
C MET A 64 -13.75 -15.67 -5.76
N ASP A 65 -14.71 -16.52 -6.15
CA ASP A 65 -15.90 -16.11 -6.89
C ASP A 65 -16.86 -15.28 -6.04
N GLU A 66 -16.90 -15.45 -4.72
CA GLU A 66 -17.61 -14.56 -3.81
C GLU A 66 -17.01 -13.13 -3.87
N ILE A 67 -15.67 -13.01 -3.83
CA ILE A 67 -14.98 -11.73 -3.96
C ILE A 67 -15.28 -11.08 -5.32
N ARG A 68 -15.16 -11.84 -6.42
CA ARG A 68 -15.48 -11.35 -7.78
C ARG A 68 -16.93 -10.91 -7.90
N THR A 69 -17.85 -11.64 -7.26
CA THR A 69 -19.28 -11.30 -7.23
C THR A 69 -19.51 -10.02 -6.44
N ALA A 70 -18.87 -9.84 -5.30
CA ALA A 70 -18.93 -8.59 -4.54
C ALA A 70 -18.42 -7.40 -5.37
N MET A 71 -17.29 -7.54 -6.05
CA MET A 71 -16.75 -6.52 -6.95
C MET A 71 -17.72 -6.17 -8.08
N ARG A 72 -18.32 -7.18 -8.75
CA ARG A 72 -19.31 -6.94 -9.82
C ARG A 72 -20.57 -6.23 -9.33
N ARG A 73 -21.08 -6.63 -8.16
CA ARG A 73 -22.31 -6.05 -7.57
C ARG A 73 -22.14 -4.61 -7.11
N THR A 74 -21.00 -4.30 -6.52
CA THR A 74 -20.73 -2.95 -5.99
C THR A 74 -20.15 -2.00 -7.04
N GLY A 75 -19.43 -2.54 -8.03
CA GLY A 75 -18.65 -1.78 -8.99
C GLY A 75 -17.34 -1.24 -8.40
N VAL A 76 -16.98 -1.64 -7.16
CA VAL A 76 -15.70 -1.32 -6.51
C VAL A 76 -14.81 -2.55 -6.55
N MET A 77 -13.54 -2.36 -6.91
CA MET A 77 -12.56 -3.44 -7.04
C MET A 77 -11.62 -3.48 -5.84
N PHE A 78 -11.03 -4.65 -5.60
CA PHE A 78 -9.75 -4.67 -4.88
C PHE A 78 -8.67 -4.23 -5.87
N GLY A 79 -7.98 -3.12 -5.57
CA GLY A 79 -7.03 -2.49 -6.49
C GLY A 79 -5.57 -2.78 -6.15
N SER A 80 -5.29 -3.13 -4.89
CA SER A 80 -3.97 -3.50 -4.37
C SER A 80 -4.08 -4.47 -3.20
N ILE A 81 -2.96 -5.10 -2.88
CA ILE A 81 -2.77 -5.93 -1.67
C ILE A 81 -1.69 -5.27 -0.82
N CYS A 82 -1.95 -5.08 0.47
CA CYS A 82 -0.95 -4.78 1.48
C CYS A 82 -0.48 -6.11 2.09
N LEU A 83 0.72 -6.55 1.69
CA LEU A 83 1.30 -7.84 2.08
C LEU A 83 2.27 -7.66 3.24
N SER A 84 1.76 -7.64 4.46
CA SER A 84 2.58 -7.58 5.68
C SER A 84 2.77 -8.93 6.38
N GLY A 85 2.36 -10.03 5.75
CA GLY A 85 2.59 -11.41 6.21
C GLY A 85 4.07 -11.76 6.36
N HIS A 86 4.93 -11.09 5.60
CA HIS A 86 6.39 -11.22 5.70
C HIS A 86 6.97 -10.71 7.02
N ARG A 87 6.17 -10.11 7.92
CA ARG A 87 6.60 -9.79 9.27
C ARG A 87 6.97 -11.05 10.06
N LYS A 88 6.13 -12.09 9.96
CA LYS A 88 6.35 -13.41 10.60
C LYS A 88 7.30 -14.31 9.78
N TYR A 89 7.30 -14.16 8.45
CA TYR A 89 8.07 -14.96 7.50
C TYR A 89 8.90 -14.09 6.57
N PRO A 90 9.93 -13.38 7.10
CA PRO A 90 10.72 -12.45 6.30
C PRO A 90 11.51 -13.14 5.19
N LEU A 91 11.69 -12.44 4.09
CA LEU A 91 12.48 -12.95 2.95
C LEU A 91 13.97 -13.03 3.26
N GLY A 92 14.44 -12.37 4.30
CA GLY A 92 15.83 -12.39 4.77
C GLY A 92 16.04 -13.22 6.04
N ASP A 93 15.01 -13.87 6.61
CA ASP A 93 15.12 -14.60 7.88
C ASP A 93 16.32 -15.55 7.89
N PRO A 94 17.11 -15.65 8.97
CA PRO A 94 18.23 -16.60 9.07
C PRO A 94 17.77 -18.06 9.01
N ASP A 95 16.54 -18.37 9.45
CA ASP A 95 15.95 -19.69 9.33
C ASP A 95 15.50 -19.97 7.88
N PRO A 96 16.09 -20.97 7.18
CA PRO A 96 15.72 -21.30 5.81
C PRO A 96 14.26 -21.79 5.69
N VAL A 97 13.67 -22.37 6.74
CA VAL A 97 12.27 -22.82 6.73
C VAL A 97 11.35 -21.61 6.68
N LYS A 98 11.59 -20.59 7.50
CA LYS A 98 10.82 -19.36 7.48
C LYS A 98 10.99 -18.60 6.15
N ARG A 99 12.21 -18.54 5.58
CA ARG A 99 12.45 -17.94 4.26
C ARG A 99 11.67 -18.67 3.16
N THR A 100 11.66 -20.00 3.17
CA THR A 100 10.89 -20.81 2.20
C THR A 100 9.41 -20.47 2.31
N ARG A 101 8.85 -20.42 3.54
CA ARG A 101 7.45 -20.02 3.75
C ARG A 101 7.20 -18.58 3.28
N GLY A 102 8.14 -17.65 3.49
CA GLY A 102 8.05 -16.28 2.97
C GLY A 102 7.96 -16.25 1.45
N MET A 103 8.72 -17.08 0.74
CA MET A 103 8.65 -17.17 -0.72
C MET A 103 7.35 -17.84 -1.21
N GLU A 104 6.83 -18.84 -0.50
CA GLU A 104 5.50 -19.41 -0.79
C GLU A 104 4.38 -18.37 -0.62
N ILE A 105 4.43 -17.55 0.45
CA ILE A 105 3.50 -16.45 0.66
C ILE A 105 3.58 -15.45 -0.50
N MET A 106 4.78 -15.14 -0.97
CA MET A 106 4.97 -14.24 -2.11
C MET A 106 4.34 -14.80 -3.40
N GLU A 107 4.62 -16.07 -3.72
CA GLU A 107 4.08 -16.74 -4.90
C GLU A 107 2.55 -16.79 -4.84
N ASN A 108 1.99 -17.25 -3.71
CA ASN A 108 0.54 -17.32 -3.51
C ASN A 108 -0.11 -15.93 -3.58
N ALA A 109 0.55 -14.88 -3.07
CA ALA A 109 0.02 -13.51 -3.16
C ALA A 109 -0.01 -13.00 -4.60
N ILE A 110 0.99 -13.33 -5.41
CA ILE A 110 1.03 -12.99 -6.83
C ILE A 110 -0.08 -13.75 -7.59
N ASP A 111 -0.23 -15.04 -7.36
CA ASP A 111 -1.27 -15.85 -8.01
C ASP A 111 -2.67 -15.40 -7.60
N PHE A 112 -2.88 -15.11 -6.31
CA PHE A 112 -4.13 -14.54 -5.81
C PHE A 112 -4.43 -13.18 -6.46
N ALA A 113 -3.43 -12.31 -6.58
CA ALA A 113 -3.57 -11.02 -7.25
C ALA A 113 -3.97 -11.19 -8.73
N VAL A 114 -3.30 -12.09 -9.45
CA VAL A 114 -3.61 -12.42 -10.86
C VAL A 114 -5.05 -12.92 -10.97
N ALA A 115 -5.46 -13.86 -10.11
CA ALA A 115 -6.78 -14.45 -10.12
C ALA A 115 -7.91 -13.44 -9.90
N LEU A 116 -7.69 -12.40 -9.09
CA LEU A 116 -8.65 -11.33 -8.81
C LEU A 116 -8.51 -10.10 -9.71
N GLY A 117 -7.51 -10.08 -10.60
CA GLY A 117 -7.24 -8.93 -11.47
C GLY A 117 -6.52 -7.78 -10.78
N ILE A 118 -5.95 -8.00 -9.58
CA ILE A 118 -5.14 -7.03 -8.86
C ILE A 118 -3.76 -6.95 -9.51
N ARG A 119 -3.21 -5.74 -9.67
CA ARG A 119 -1.93 -5.52 -10.38
C ARG A 119 -0.85 -4.87 -9.52
N THR A 120 -1.12 -4.66 -8.24
CA THR A 120 -0.18 -4.01 -7.31
C THR A 120 -0.18 -4.74 -5.97
N ILE A 121 1.01 -5.12 -5.51
CA ILE A 121 1.23 -5.66 -4.16
C ILE A 121 2.20 -4.72 -3.45
N GLN A 122 1.75 -4.12 -2.36
CA GLN A 122 2.59 -3.38 -1.43
C GLN A 122 3.32 -4.40 -0.55
N LEU A 123 4.64 -4.28 -0.48
CA LEU A 123 5.53 -5.09 0.34
C LEU A 123 5.97 -4.31 1.56
N ALA A 124 5.98 -4.94 2.71
CA ALA A 124 6.61 -4.34 3.88
C ALA A 124 8.15 -4.33 3.72
N GLY A 125 8.75 -3.17 3.94
CA GLY A 125 10.17 -2.93 3.73
C GLY A 125 11.02 -3.35 4.93
N TYR A 126 11.32 -4.64 5.07
CA TYR A 126 12.30 -5.17 6.05
C TYR A 126 12.88 -6.51 5.60
N ASP A 127 14.16 -6.73 5.93
CA ASP A 127 14.84 -8.02 5.72
C ASP A 127 14.45 -9.05 6.78
N VAL A 128 14.38 -8.61 8.05
CA VAL A 128 13.79 -9.29 9.21
C VAL A 128 12.97 -8.26 9.99
N TYR A 129 12.06 -8.70 10.86
CA TYR A 129 11.21 -7.76 11.61
C TYR A 129 11.38 -7.88 13.13
N TYR A 130 11.38 -9.09 13.67
CA TYR A 130 11.48 -9.33 15.13
C TYR A 130 12.92 -9.53 15.62
N ASP A 131 13.87 -9.66 14.70
CA ASP A 131 15.27 -9.89 14.96
C ASP A 131 16.13 -8.74 14.41
N GLU A 132 17.41 -8.69 14.80
CA GLU A 132 18.35 -7.74 14.23
C GLU A 132 18.81 -8.20 12.83
N GLY A 133 18.76 -7.30 11.86
CA GLY A 133 19.25 -7.56 10.52
C GLY A 133 20.78 -7.59 10.46
N THR A 134 21.32 -8.54 9.70
CA THR A 134 22.76 -8.72 9.45
C THR A 134 23.06 -8.61 7.96
N ASP A 135 24.34 -8.68 7.57
CA ASP A 135 24.72 -8.71 6.15
C ASP A 135 24.23 -10.00 5.47
N GLU A 136 24.14 -11.11 6.21
CA GLU A 136 23.58 -12.38 5.74
C GLU A 136 22.07 -12.27 5.49
N THR A 137 21.32 -11.65 6.41
CA THR A 137 19.87 -11.45 6.23
C THR A 137 19.57 -10.53 5.05
N ARG A 138 20.34 -9.48 4.86
CA ARG A 138 20.25 -8.57 3.70
C ARG A 138 20.59 -9.24 2.40
N THR A 139 21.63 -10.08 2.39
CA THR A 139 22.03 -10.88 1.22
C THR A 139 20.92 -11.85 0.83
N ALA A 140 20.36 -12.58 1.78
CA ALA A 140 19.24 -13.48 1.57
C ALA A 140 17.99 -12.74 1.06
N PHE A 141 17.67 -11.60 1.69
CA PHE A 141 16.58 -10.73 1.27
C PHE A 141 16.71 -10.31 -0.20
N VAL A 142 17.87 -9.79 -0.61
CA VAL A 142 18.10 -9.38 -2.01
C VAL A 142 18.00 -10.56 -2.98
N GLY A 143 18.53 -11.73 -2.61
CA GLY A 143 18.42 -12.96 -3.41
C GLY A 143 16.97 -13.34 -3.65
N ASN A 144 16.16 -13.42 -2.59
CA ASN A 144 14.76 -13.79 -2.64
C ASN A 144 13.91 -12.70 -3.34
N LEU A 145 14.25 -11.43 -3.13
CA LEU A 145 13.57 -10.31 -3.79
C LEU A 145 13.72 -10.34 -5.32
N ARG A 146 14.89 -10.74 -5.83
CA ARG A 146 15.10 -10.94 -7.28
C ARG A 146 14.18 -12.03 -7.84
N VAL A 147 14.03 -13.12 -7.11
CA VAL A 147 13.11 -14.21 -7.50
C VAL A 147 11.66 -13.71 -7.45
N ALA A 148 11.27 -13.02 -6.37
CA ALA A 148 9.94 -12.43 -6.23
C ALA A 148 9.60 -11.45 -7.38
N ALA A 149 10.54 -10.59 -7.76
CA ALA A 149 10.36 -9.66 -8.88
C ALA A 149 10.20 -10.38 -10.23
N GLN A 150 10.87 -11.54 -10.43
CA GLN A 150 10.66 -12.37 -11.63
C GLN A 150 9.30 -13.07 -11.63
N MET A 151 8.83 -13.57 -10.48
CA MET A 151 7.47 -14.13 -10.34
C MET A 151 6.43 -13.06 -10.66
N ALA A 152 6.56 -11.87 -10.07
CA ALA A 152 5.67 -10.74 -10.29
C ALA A 152 5.65 -10.31 -11.77
N ALA A 153 6.79 -10.28 -12.44
CA ALA A 153 6.91 -9.97 -13.86
C ALA A 153 6.12 -10.97 -14.73
N ARG A 154 6.19 -12.26 -14.43
CA ARG A 154 5.42 -13.31 -15.14
C ARG A 154 3.91 -13.13 -14.93
N GLY A 155 3.48 -12.74 -13.74
CA GLY A 155 2.09 -12.49 -13.40
C GLY A 155 1.56 -11.12 -13.89
N GLY A 156 2.43 -10.22 -14.36
CA GLY A 156 2.07 -8.85 -14.68
C GLY A 156 1.60 -8.07 -13.43
N VAL A 157 2.18 -8.37 -12.27
CA VAL A 157 1.90 -7.73 -10.99
C VAL A 157 3.10 -6.89 -10.58
N GLN A 158 2.89 -5.65 -10.17
CA GLN A 158 3.93 -4.74 -9.71
C GLN A 158 4.06 -4.82 -8.20
N LEU A 159 5.28 -5.00 -7.71
CA LEU A 159 5.66 -4.97 -6.30
C LEU A 159 6.14 -3.57 -5.93
N GLY A 160 5.78 -3.09 -4.74
CA GLY A 160 6.26 -1.79 -4.24
C GLY A 160 6.56 -1.83 -2.77
N PHE A 161 7.75 -1.36 -2.37
CA PHE A 161 8.12 -1.26 -0.96
C PHE A 161 7.37 -0.15 -0.26
N GLU A 162 6.68 -0.48 0.82
CA GLU A 162 6.28 0.51 1.80
C GLU A 162 7.51 0.98 2.57
N THR A 163 7.61 2.30 2.78
CA THR A 163 8.53 2.83 3.78
C THR A 163 7.96 2.57 5.17
N MET A 164 8.76 1.94 6.03
CA MET A 164 8.31 1.39 7.31
C MET A 164 8.75 2.24 8.51
N GLU A 165 8.36 1.82 9.70
CA GLU A 165 8.78 2.41 10.98
C GLU A 165 10.17 1.95 11.45
N THR A 166 10.86 1.08 10.71
CA THR A 166 12.17 0.52 11.07
C THR A 166 13.29 1.16 10.25
N ALA A 167 14.45 1.35 10.87
CA ALA A 167 15.62 1.98 10.25
C ALA A 167 16.13 1.26 8.98
N PHE A 168 15.69 0.03 8.73
CA PHE A 168 16.06 -0.71 7.52
C PHE A 168 15.52 -0.05 6.24
N MET A 169 14.24 0.38 6.25
CA MET A 169 13.60 0.97 5.06
C MET A 169 12.54 2.01 5.46
N ASP A 170 12.93 3.03 6.22
CA ASP A 170 12.05 4.12 6.65
C ASP A 170 12.08 5.35 5.71
N THR A 171 12.90 5.33 4.65
CA THR A 171 12.98 6.37 3.64
C THR A 171 12.87 5.81 2.22
N VAL A 172 12.47 6.66 1.28
CA VAL A 172 12.44 6.32 -0.16
C VAL A 172 13.85 6.05 -0.68
N GLU A 173 14.85 6.82 -0.23
CA GLU A 173 16.26 6.63 -0.58
C GLU A 173 16.74 5.20 -0.25
N LYS A 174 16.39 4.68 0.95
CA LYS A 174 16.73 3.31 1.36
C LYS A 174 15.98 2.24 0.53
N ALA A 175 14.73 2.48 0.21
CA ALA A 175 13.97 1.58 -0.66
C ALA A 175 14.57 1.54 -2.07
N MET A 176 14.97 2.68 -2.60
CA MET A 176 15.61 2.77 -3.92
C MET A 176 16.93 2.01 -4.01
N TYR A 177 17.70 1.93 -2.91
CA TYR A 177 18.90 1.08 -2.87
C TYR A 177 18.58 -0.37 -3.29
N TYR A 178 17.49 -0.94 -2.77
CA TYR A 178 17.09 -2.31 -3.12
C TYR A 178 16.45 -2.41 -4.51
N VAL A 179 15.69 -1.39 -4.93
CA VAL A 179 15.16 -1.30 -6.30
C VAL A 179 16.31 -1.33 -7.31
N ASP A 180 17.36 -0.57 -7.08
CA ASP A 180 18.55 -0.50 -7.94
C ASP A 180 19.38 -1.79 -7.93
N LEU A 181 19.43 -2.51 -6.82
CA LEU A 181 20.09 -3.82 -6.75
C LEU A 181 19.33 -4.90 -7.54
N VAL A 182 18.01 -4.84 -7.58
CA VAL A 182 17.17 -5.83 -8.27
C VAL A 182 17.04 -5.53 -9.76
N ARG A 183 16.94 -4.24 -10.12
CA ARG A 183 16.83 -3.75 -11.52
C ARG A 183 15.67 -4.37 -12.29
N SER A 184 14.50 -4.47 -11.66
CA SER A 184 13.30 -4.96 -12.32
C SER A 184 12.26 -3.84 -12.44
N PRO A 185 11.62 -3.65 -13.61
CA PRO A 185 10.52 -2.71 -13.74
C PRO A 185 9.26 -3.13 -12.95
N TYR A 186 9.24 -4.35 -12.44
CA TYR A 186 8.18 -4.88 -11.59
C TYR A 186 8.43 -4.68 -10.09
N LEU A 187 9.50 -3.98 -9.72
CA LEU A 187 9.77 -3.57 -8.34
C LEU A 187 9.94 -2.06 -8.28
N GLY A 188 9.18 -1.42 -7.43
CA GLY A 188 9.24 0.03 -7.18
C GLY A 188 9.06 0.34 -5.69
N VAL A 189 8.70 1.56 -5.41
CA VAL A 189 8.46 2.06 -4.05
C VAL A 189 6.98 2.43 -3.89
N TYR A 190 6.43 2.16 -2.74
CA TYR A 190 5.07 2.48 -2.34
C TYR A 190 5.12 3.21 -0.98
N PRO A 191 5.59 4.48 -0.94
CA PRO A 191 5.88 5.16 0.32
C PRO A 191 4.63 5.39 1.16
N ASP A 192 4.83 5.55 2.47
CA ASP A 192 3.82 5.96 3.43
C ASP A 192 4.13 7.36 3.98
N SER A 193 3.17 8.28 3.86
CA SER A 193 3.35 9.69 4.25
C SER A 193 3.64 9.89 5.74
N GLY A 194 3.00 9.11 6.60
CA GLY A 194 3.18 9.19 8.05
C GLY A 194 4.55 8.65 8.50
N ASN A 195 4.96 7.52 7.90
CA ASN A 195 6.28 6.93 8.17
C ASN A 195 7.39 7.87 7.71
N LEU A 196 7.29 8.42 6.50
CA LEU A 196 8.25 9.40 5.98
C LEU A 196 8.33 10.67 6.85
N THR A 197 7.19 11.15 7.36
CA THR A 197 7.17 12.33 8.22
C THR A 197 7.89 12.07 9.54
N ASN A 198 7.74 10.89 10.14
CA ASN A 198 8.52 10.51 11.32
C ASN A 198 10.01 10.32 10.99
N ALA A 199 10.35 9.66 9.87
CA ALA A 199 11.73 9.51 9.43
C ALA A 199 12.41 10.88 9.19
N SER A 200 11.68 11.86 8.65
CA SER A 200 12.18 13.22 8.45
C SER A 200 12.65 13.88 9.74
N LEU A 201 11.96 13.63 10.85
CA LEU A 201 12.36 14.12 12.18
C LEU A 201 13.63 13.41 12.71
N ILE A 202 13.75 12.10 12.45
CA ILE A 202 14.90 11.30 12.90
C ILE A 202 16.18 11.75 12.16
N TYR A 203 16.09 11.98 10.85
CA TYR A 203 17.26 12.28 10.01
C TYR A 203 17.46 13.76 9.70
N GLY A 204 16.54 14.65 10.10
CA GLY A 204 16.59 16.06 9.75
C GLY A 204 16.49 16.31 8.24
N LYS A 205 15.87 15.41 7.50
CA LYS A 205 15.72 15.47 6.03
C LYS A 205 14.29 15.84 5.64
N SER A 206 14.14 16.50 4.49
CA SER A 206 12.82 16.83 3.93
C SER A 206 12.12 15.59 3.38
N VAL A 207 10.84 15.38 3.75
CA VAL A 207 9.97 14.35 3.15
C VAL A 207 9.90 14.49 1.63
N LEU A 208 9.82 15.73 1.13
CA LEU A 208 9.66 15.99 -0.29
C LEU A 208 10.95 15.70 -1.09
N ASP A 209 12.11 15.93 -0.48
CA ASP A 209 13.40 15.61 -1.11
C ASP A 209 13.66 14.10 -1.09
N ASP A 210 13.26 13.42 -0.01
CA ASP A 210 13.31 11.95 0.06
C ASP A 210 12.40 11.32 -1.00
N MET A 211 11.15 11.80 -1.16
CA MET A 211 10.27 11.35 -2.24
C MET A 211 10.86 11.57 -3.65
N GLU A 212 11.66 12.63 -3.84
CA GLU A 212 12.34 12.90 -5.12
C GLU A 212 13.31 11.79 -5.50
N THR A 213 13.96 11.14 -4.54
CA THR A 213 14.91 10.04 -4.80
C THR A 213 14.24 8.84 -5.51
N GLY A 214 12.93 8.69 -5.33
CA GLY A 214 12.12 7.64 -5.98
C GLY A 214 11.51 8.04 -7.33
N ARG A 215 11.95 9.14 -7.95
CA ARG A 215 11.40 9.61 -9.25
C ARG A 215 11.39 8.50 -10.31
N GLY A 216 10.21 8.24 -10.86
CA GLY A 216 10.00 7.20 -11.87
C GLY A 216 9.78 5.79 -11.30
N HIS A 217 9.95 5.59 -9.99
CA HIS A 217 9.82 4.29 -9.32
C HIS A 217 8.70 4.25 -8.26
N ILE A 218 8.05 5.38 -7.93
CA ILE A 218 6.92 5.40 -7.00
C ILE A 218 5.66 4.94 -7.73
N ILE A 219 5.14 3.77 -7.35
CA ILE A 219 4.00 3.13 -8.02
C ILE A 219 2.64 3.52 -7.43
N ALA A 220 2.61 3.82 -6.14
CA ALA A 220 1.45 4.30 -5.39
C ALA A 220 1.93 4.94 -4.08
N LEU A 221 1.02 5.49 -3.27
CA LEU A 221 1.34 6.16 -2.02
C LEU A 221 0.28 5.87 -0.95
N HIS A 222 0.70 5.43 0.24
CA HIS A 222 -0.14 5.45 1.43
C HIS A 222 -0.22 6.88 1.99
N LEU A 223 -1.44 7.32 2.21
CA LEU A 223 -1.76 8.56 2.90
C LEU A 223 -2.20 8.18 4.32
N LYS A 224 -1.31 8.35 5.26
CA LYS A 224 -1.47 8.03 6.67
C LYS A 224 -1.09 9.22 7.53
N GLU A 225 -1.84 9.43 8.60
CA GLU A 225 -1.49 10.42 9.61
C GLU A 225 -0.52 9.84 10.64
N SER A 226 0.29 10.70 11.23
CA SER A 226 1.20 10.34 12.32
C SER A 226 1.45 11.54 13.24
N VAL A 227 2.01 11.27 14.40
CA VAL A 227 2.62 12.27 15.28
C VAL A 227 4.03 11.80 15.65
N PRO A 228 4.92 12.66 16.19
CA PRO A 228 6.27 12.27 16.52
C PRO A 228 6.35 10.98 17.32
N GLY A 229 7.01 9.95 16.75
CA GLY A 229 7.21 8.64 17.38
C GLY A 229 5.96 7.73 17.42
N LYS A 230 4.81 8.15 16.89
CA LYS A 230 3.61 7.31 16.79
C LYS A 230 3.13 7.24 15.36
N TYR A 231 2.99 6.02 14.84
CA TYR A 231 2.82 5.70 13.41
C TYR A 231 1.41 5.23 13.04
N ARG A 232 0.54 4.92 14.01
CA ARG A 232 -0.76 4.29 13.76
C ARG A 232 -1.84 4.91 14.64
N GLU A 233 -3.10 4.76 14.19
CA GLU A 233 -4.30 5.16 14.93
C GLU A 233 -4.35 6.66 15.27
N ILE A 234 -3.82 7.48 14.37
CA ILE A 234 -3.91 8.94 14.46
C ILE A 234 -5.00 9.38 13.46
N PRO A 235 -6.05 10.08 13.91
CA PRO A 235 -7.09 10.59 13.01
C PRO A 235 -6.51 11.63 12.03
N PHE A 236 -6.96 11.59 10.79
CA PHE A 236 -6.53 12.55 9.78
C PHE A 236 -6.74 14.01 10.22
N GLY A 237 -5.74 14.85 10.01
CA GLY A 237 -5.75 16.27 10.35
C GLY A 237 -5.45 16.58 11.82
N THR A 238 -5.13 15.59 12.64
CA THR A 238 -4.75 15.79 14.06
C THR A 238 -3.25 15.58 14.30
N GLY A 239 -2.51 15.21 13.27
CA GLY A 239 -1.08 14.94 13.36
C GLY A 239 -0.22 16.01 12.71
N HIS A 240 0.92 15.59 12.16
CA HIS A 240 1.94 16.48 11.63
C HIS A 240 2.25 16.26 10.14
N VAL A 241 1.50 15.43 9.44
CA VAL A 241 1.71 15.16 8.00
C VAL A 241 1.19 16.34 7.17
N ASP A 242 2.05 16.92 6.33
CA ASP A 242 1.64 17.91 5.33
C ASP A 242 1.09 17.20 4.07
N PHE A 243 -0.18 16.80 4.14
CA PHE A 243 -0.86 16.11 3.03
C PHE A 243 -0.91 16.95 1.76
N ALA A 244 -0.97 18.28 1.86
CA ALA A 244 -1.02 19.15 0.69
C ALA A 244 0.31 19.14 -0.06
N ALA A 245 1.44 19.28 0.67
CA ALA A 245 2.76 19.23 0.09
C ALA A 245 3.08 17.83 -0.46
N VAL A 246 2.78 16.77 0.29
CA VAL A 246 2.97 15.38 -0.12
C VAL A 246 2.17 15.05 -1.38
N ALA A 247 0.87 15.39 -1.43
CA ALA A 247 0.03 15.14 -2.60
C ALA A 247 0.53 15.88 -3.84
N LYS A 248 0.93 17.15 -3.69
CA LYS A 248 1.51 17.95 -4.78
C LYS A 248 2.83 17.35 -5.30
N LYS A 249 3.72 16.92 -4.41
CA LYS A 249 4.97 16.26 -4.76
C LYS A 249 4.72 14.93 -5.47
N ALA A 250 3.87 14.09 -4.92
CA ALA A 250 3.48 12.82 -5.53
C ALA A 250 2.90 13.02 -6.94
N TRP A 251 2.04 14.04 -7.12
CA TRP A 251 1.50 14.39 -8.43
C TRP A 251 2.60 14.77 -9.42
N ALA A 252 3.56 15.61 -9.01
CA ALA A 252 4.71 16.03 -9.82
C ALA A 252 5.63 14.84 -10.20
N LEU A 253 5.70 13.81 -9.34
CA LEU A 253 6.41 12.55 -9.58
C LEU A 253 5.65 11.55 -10.45
N GLY A 254 4.43 11.88 -10.90
CA GLY A 254 3.62 11.00 -11.73
C GLY A 254 2.75 10.01 -10.97
N VAL A 255 2.71 10.05 -9.64
CA VAL A 255 1.87 9.15 -8.83
C VAL A 255 0.41 9.50 -9.03
N ARG A 256 -0.42 8.48 -9.29
CA ARG A 256 -1.87 8.61 -9.55
C ARG A 256 -2.72 7.61 -8.75
N ARG A 257 -2.08 6.77 -7.94
CA ARG A 257 -2.74 5.79 -7.07
C ARG A 257 -2.37 6.09 -5.62
N TYR A 258 -3.40 6.23 -4.79
CA TYR A 258 -3.27 6.57 -3.39
C TYR A 258 -4.16 5.67 -2.56
N VAL A 259 -3.79 5.38 -1.32
CA VAL A 259 -4.62 4.65 -0.35
C VAL A 259 -4.67 5.45 0.94
N GLY A 260 -5.88 5.73 1.44
CA GLY A 260 -6.06 6.21 2.80
C GLY A 260 -5.85 5.07 3.77
N GLU A 261 -4.75 5.13 4.52
CA GLU A 261 -4.40 4.12 5.52
C GLU A 261 -4.71 4.61 6.91
N PHE A 262 -5.69 3.98 7.54
CA PHE A 262 -6.06 4.16 8.95
C PHE A 262 -6.76 2.90 9.45
N TRP A 263 -7.07 2.84 10.74
CA TRP A 263 -7.61 1.64 11.36
C TRP A 263 -8.98 1.90 11.97
N TYR A 264 -9.86 0.89 11.88
CA TYR A 264 -11.07 0.84 12.67
C TYR A 264 -10.68 0.61 14.14
N THR A 265 -11.06 1.54 15.01
CA THR A 265 -10.72 1.52 16.44
C THR A 265 -11.92 1.25 17.34
N GLY A 266 -13.00 0.69 16.77
CA GLY A 266 -14.23 0.38 17.52
C GLY A 266 -15.26 1.51 17.55
N ASN A 267 -15.07 2.60 16.79
CA ASN A 267 -16.03 3.69 16.71
C ASN A 267 -17.39 3.19 16.15
N ALA A 268 -18.48 3.51 16.85
CA ALA A 268 -19.82 3.18 16.38
C ALA A 268 -20.17 3.89 15.06
N ASP A 269 -19.70 5.12 14.84
CA ASP A 269 -19.85 5.87 13.59
C ASP A 269 -18.66 5.69 12.64
N TRP A 270 -18.15 4.48 12.50
CA TRP A 270 -17.03 4.19 11.61
C TRP A 270 -17.30 4.56 10.13
N LYS A 271 -18.57 4.58 9.70
CA LYS A 271 -18.94 5.04 8.34
C LYS A 271 -18.74 6.53 8.18
N GLY A 272 -19.00 7.30 9.24
CA GLY A 272 -18.65 8.71 9.33
C GLY A 272 -17.14 8.93 9.22
N ASP A 273 -16.34 8.09 9.90
CA ASP A 273 -14.86 8.14 9.81
C ASP A 273 -14.37 7.88 8.38
N LEU A 274 -14.97 6.90 7.65
CA LEU A 274 -14.63 6.67 6.23
C LEU A 274 -14.93 7.89 5.36
N SER A 275 -16.11 8.47 5.53
CA SER A 275 -16.56 9.64 4.74
C SER A 275 -15.69 10.87 5.04
N PHE A 276 -15.33 11.08 6.30
CA PHE A 276 -14.41 12.13 6.71
C PHE A 276 -13.02 11.93 6.07
N ALA A 277 -12.44 10.73 6.19
CA ALA A 277 -11.14 10.40 5.62
C ALA A 277 -11.11 10.63 4.09
N ASN A 278 -12.15 10.18 3.38
CA ASN A 278 -12.26 10.43 1.94
C ASN A 278 -12.28 11.94 1.63
N THR A 279 -13.14 12.70 2.30
CA THR A 279 -13.29 14.14 2.06
C THR A 279 -11.98 14.88 2.35
N PHE A 280 -11.33 14.55 3.47
CA PHE A 280 -10.06 15.15 3.88
C PHE A 280 -8.95 14.91 2.85
N LEU A 281 -8.75 13.66 2.45
CA LEU A 281 -7.68 13.29 1.51
C LEU A 281 -7.97 13.80 0.10
N ARG A 282 -9.23 13.74 -0.36
CA ARG A 282 -9.64 14.29 -1.66
C ARG A 282 -9.32 15.77 -1.78
N ARG A 283 -9.50 16.54 -0.72
CA ARG A 283 -9.16 17.98 -0.74
C ARG A 283 -7.70 18.24 -1.14
N ALA A 284 -6.77 17.49 -0.58
CA ALA A 284 -5.34 17.60 -0.92
C ALA A 284 -5.05 17.09 -2.34
N LEU A 285 -5.64 15.96 -2.73
CA LEU A 285 -5.42 15.35 -4.05
C LEU A 285 -6.05 16.16 -5.18
N ASP A 286 -7.24 16.71 -5.00
CA ASP A 286 -7.92 17.55 -5.99
C ASP A 286 -7.15 18.87 -6.22
N ALA A 287 -6.61 19.47 -5.14
CA ALA A 287 -5.73 20.64 -5.24
C ALA A 287 -4.43 20.32 -6.00
N ALA A 288 -3.82 19.17 -5.74
CA ALA A 288 -2.63 18.72 -6.47
C ALA A 288 -2.91 18.47 -7.96
N ALA A 289 -4.06 17.86 -8.27
CA ALA A 289 -4.50 17.62 -9.65
C ALA A 289 -4.79 18.93 -10.40
N GLU A 290 -5.40 19.89 -9.73
CA GLU A 290 -5.64 21.22 -10.32
C GLU A 290 -4.34 21.97 -10.60
N TRP A 291 -3.39 21.95 -9.64
CA TRP A 291 -2.07 22.52 -9.84
C TRP A 291 -1.35 21.88 -11.05
N GLY A 292 -1.39 20.54 -11.15
CA GLY A 292 -0.75 19.81 -12.26
C GLY A 292 -1.33 20.20 -13.63
N ARG A 293 -2.63 20.37 -13.75
CA ARG A 293 -3.26 20.82 -15.00
C ARG A 293 -2.81 22.23 -15.42
N LYS A 294 -2.57 23.13 -14.45
CA LYS A 294 -2.12 24.50 -14.72
C LYS A 294 -0.62 24.57 -15.09
N THR A 295 0.17 23.57 -14.73
CA THR A 295 1.63 23.57 -14.92
C THR A 295 2.06 22.89 -16.23
N ILE A 296 1.19 22.06 -16.82
CA ILE A 296 1.43 21.32 -18.08
C ILE A 296 0.94 22.11 -19.30
N CYS A 297 0.17 23.19 -19.11
CA CYS A 297 -0.18 24.15 -20.15
C CYS A 297 0.85 25.29 -20.21
#